data_45e8c608bd66526ab4105ca424954ee3
#
_entry.id   45e8c608bd66526ab4105ca424954ee3
#
_cell.length_a   1.000
_cell.length_b   1.000
_cell.length_c   1.000
_cell.angle_alpha   90.00
_cell.angle_beta   90.00
_cell.angle_gamma   90.00
#
_symmetry.space_group_name_H-M   'P 1'
#
loop_
_entity.id
_entity.type
_entity.pdbx_description
1 polymer ?
#
loop_
_entity_poly.entity_id
_entity_poly.type
_entity_poly.pdbx_seq_one_letter_code
_entity_poly.pdbx_strand_id
1 'polypeptide(L)'
;MSLSTYVLSLGRESFPYVAIPAFPSRYFRHQTMFMNANAGIEHPADLRGRRVGVPEYQITAGVWQRGILADDYGLDPRDVEWFSGGVEQPGRVEKQAISLPDGVVVPPIGPAATLSQMIADGELDALLTAHVPEAFYRHDHVRRLFPDYKAVEKDYFRRTGILPIMHLVVIRKGLLEREP
;
A
#
# COMPACT_ATOMS: atom_id res chain seq x y z
N MET A 1 -13.98 1.90 8.92
CA MET A 1 -12.84 2.82 8.73
C MET A 1 -11.62 2.03 8.28
N SER A 2 -10.71 2.59 7.47
CA SER A 2 -9.45 1.92 7.14
C SER A 2 -8.52 1.91 8.36
N LEU A 3 -7.71 0.86 8.52
CA LEU A 3 -6.83 0.71 9.67
C LEU A 3 -5.82 1.86 9.77
N SER A 4 -5.15 2.21 8.67
CA SER A 4 -4.16 3.30 8.67
C SER A 4 -4.78 4.65 9.04
N THR A 5 -5.96 4.96 8.52
CA THR A 5 -6.69 6.18 8.89
C THR A 5 -7.01 6.20 10.39
N TYR A 6 -7.45 5.07 10.95
CA TYR A 6 -7.73 4.97 12.38
C TYR A 6 -6.48 5.23 13.22
N VAL A 7 -5.37 4.54 12.90
CA VAL A 7 -4.09 4.69 13.64
C VAL A 7 -3.57 6.13 13.57
N LEU A 8 -3.56 6.74 12.39
CA LEU A 8 -3.17 8.16 12.22
C LEU A 8 -4.06 9.12 13.01
N SER A 9 -5.35 8.78 13.17
CA SER A 9 -6.30 9.63 13.89
C SER A 9 -6.20 9.51 15.41
N LEU A 10 -5.60 8.46 15.95
CA LEU A 10 -5.40 8.28 17.40
C LEU A 10 -4.50 9.36 18.01
N GLY A 11 -3.57 9.91 17.24
CA GLY A 11 -2.72 11.02 17.66
C GLY A 11 -3.40 12.40 17.67
N ARG A 12 -4.68 12.49 17.29
CA ARG A 12 -5.43 13.76 17.25
C ARG A 12 -6.25 13.93 18.54
N GLU A 13 -6.13 15.07 19.21
CA GLU A 13 -6.82 15.35 20.47
C GLU A 13 -8.36 15.20 20.41
N SER A 14 -8.96 15.46 19.25
CA SER A 14 -10.42 15.48 19.07
C SER A 14 -10.97 14.28 18.27
N PHE A 15 -10.25 13.16 18.19
CA PHE A 15 -10.75 12.01 17.44
C PHE A 15 -11.93 11.32 18.16
N PRO A 16 -13.16 11.37 17.56
CA PRO A 16 -14.39 11.05 18.28
C PRO A 16 -14.80 9.57 18.22
N TYR A 17 -13.91 8.67 17.77
CA TYR A 17 -14.25 7.26 17.57
C TYR A 17 -13.37 6.32 18.38
N VAL A 18 -13.91 5.16 18.73
CA VAL A 18 -13.23 4.02 19.33
C VAL A 18 -13.41 2.81 18.42
N ALA A 19 -12.36 2.06 18.17
CA ALA A 19 -12.44 0.80 17.45
C ALA A 19 -12.97 -0.31 18.35
N ILE A 20 -13.79 -1.18 17.78
CA ILE A 20 -14.17 -2.46 18.38
C ILE A 20 -13.47 -3.61 17.64
N PRO A 21 -13.32 -4.81 18.23
CA PRO A 21 -12.60 -5.94 17.63
C PRO A 21 -13.40 -6.63 16.51
N ALA A 22 -13.98 -5.83 15.61
CA ALA A 22 -14.69 -6.28 14.42
C ALA A 22 -13.95 -5.79 13.16
N PHE A 23 -13.46 -6.75 12.37
CA PHE A 23 -12.60 -6.50 11.21
C PHE A 23 -13.28 -7.01 9.93
N PRO A 24 -14.08 -6.17 9.26
CA PRO A 24 -14.88 -6.59 8.09
C PRO A 24 -14.03 -6.91 6.87
N SER A 25 -12.75 -6.47 6.85
CA SER A 25 -11.85 -6.75 5.75
C SER A 25 -10.45 -7.06 6.25
N ARG A 26 -9.99 -8.28 5.92
CA ARG A 26 -8.62 -8.75 6.07
C ARG A 26 -8.12 -9.27 4.73
N TYR A 27 -6.87 -8.97 4.35
CA TYR A 27 -6.39 -9.30 3.03
C TYR A 27 -4.86 -9.31 2.97
N PHE A 28 -4.28 -10.40 2.50
CA PHE A 28 -2.84 -10.45 2.21
C PHE A 28 -2.49 -9.49 1.07
N ARG A 29 -1.26 -8.99 1.06
CA ARG A 29 -0.88 -7.89 0.17
C ARG A 29 0.23 -8.22 -0.84
N HIS A 30 0.84 -9.38 -0.76
CA HIS A 30 1.83 -9.82 -1.74
C HIS A 30 1.25 -9.87 -3.16
N GLN A 31 0.02 -10.32 -3.30
CA GLN A 31 -0.67 -10.44 -4.59
C GLN A 31 -0.96 -9.12 -5.31
N THR A 32 -0.83 -7.99 -4.62
CA THR A 32 -1.09 -6.65 -5.18
C THR A 32 0.15 -5.77 -5.26
N MET A 33 1.32 -6.39 -5.35
CA MET A 33 2.59 -5.77 -5.70
C MET A 33 2.96 -6.19 -7.14
N PHE A 34 3.18 -5.21 -8.00
CA PHE A 34 3.46 -5.41 -9.42
C PHE A 34 4.80 -4.80 -9.79
N MET A 35 5.41 -5.34 -10.85
CA MET A 35 6.67 -4.84 -11.41
C MET A 35 6.59 -4.80 -12.93
N ASN A 36 7.41 -3.96 -13.54
CA ASN A 36 7.73 -4.05 -14.95
C ASN A 36 8.86 -5.08 -15.13
N ALA A 37 8.62 -6.15 -15.86
CA ALA A 37 9.60 -7.23 -16.08
C ALA A 37 10.88 -6.75 -16.79
N ASN A 38 10.81 -5.63 -17.52
CA ASN A 38 11.96 -5.04 -18.20
C ASN A 38 12.86 -4.23 -17.25
N ALA A 39 12.43 -4.00 -16.00
CA ALA A 39 13.20 -3.23 -15.00
C ALA A 39 14.34 -4.07 -14.34
N GLY A 40 14.45 -5.36 -14.66
CA GLY A 40 15.50 -6.22 -14.10
C GLY A 40 15.31 -6.51 -12.60
N ILE A 41 14.07 -6.58 -12.14
CA ILE A 41 13.70 -6.93 -10.78
C ILE A 41 13.46 -8.44 -10.72
N GLU A 42 14.26 -9.16 -9.98
CA GLU A 42 14.13 -10.61 -9.78
C GLU A 42 13.71 -10.95 -8.35
N HIS A 43 14.08 -10.07 -7.40
CA HIS A 43 13.80 -10.24 -5.98
C HIS A 43 13.19 -8.96 -5.39
N PRO A 44 12.32 -9.02 -4.36
CA PRO A 44 11.72 -7.82 -3.75
C PRO A 44 12.74 -6.78 -3.25
N ALA A 45 13.93 -7.21 -2.82
CA ALA A 45 15.00 -6.29 -2.40
C ALA A 45 15.58 -5.46 -3.57
N ASP A 46 15.38 -5.88 -4.83
CA ASP A 46 15.83 -5.16 -6.03
C ASP A 46 15.01 -3.88 -6.29
N LEU A 47 13.95 -3.66 -5.50
CA LEU A 47 13.22 -2.39 -5.49
C LEU A 47 14.06 -1.23 -4.91
N ARG A 48 15.23 -1.50 -4.32
CA ARG A 48 16.16 -0.46 -3.87
C ARG A 48 16.60 0.42 -5.05
N GLY A 49 16.44 1.75 -4.89
CA GLY A 49 16.72 2.73 -5.94
C GLY A 49 15.76 2.69 -7.13
N ARG A 50 14.62 2.00 -7.02
CA ARG A 50 13.63 1.89 -8.10
C ARG A 50 12.48 2.89 -7.90
N ARG A 51 11.86 3.27 -9.03
CA ARG A 51 10.69 4.15 -9.09
C ARG A 51 9.45 3.32 -8.81
N VAL A 52 8.83 3.58 -7.66
CA VAL A 52 7.68 2.78 -7.18
C VAL A 52 6.45 3.66 -7.00
N GLY A 53 5.37 3.33 -7.69
CA GLY A 53 4.09 4.00 -7.58
C GLY A 53 3.24 3.49 -6.41
N VAL A 54 2.54 4.41 -5.74
CA VAL A 54 1.51 4.10 -4.72
C VAL A 54 0.31 5.00 -4.91
N PRO A 55 -0.94 4.52 -4.71
CA PRO A 55 -2.13 5.38 -4.88
C PRO A 55 -2.17 6.56 -3.90
N GLU A 56 -1.81 6.32 -2.68
CA GLU A 56 -1.58 7.25 -1.56
C GLU A 56 -0.59 6.58 -0.62
N TYR A 57 0.37 7.31 -0.08
CA TYR A 57 1.40 6.70 0.77
C TYR A 57 0.83 6.09 2.05
N GLN A 58 -0.21 6.70 2.62
CA GLN A 58 -0.81 6.27 3.88
C GLN A 58 -1.93 5.23 3.75
N ILE A 59 -2.35 4.79 2.54
CA ILE A 59 -3.40 3.77 2.45
C ILE A 59 -2.99 2.48 3.15
N THR A 60 -3.93 1.82 3.81
CA THR A 60 -3.65 0.60 4.60
C THR A 60 -2.93 -0.47 3.79
N ALA A 61 -3.29 -0.67 2.52
CA ALA A 61 -2.60 -1.63 1.65
C ALA A 61 -1.11 -1.28 1.51
N GLY A 62 -0.79 -0.03 1.17
CA GLY A 62 0.58 0.44 1.00
C GLY A 62 1.40 0.38 2.29
N VAL A 63 0.79 0.67 3.44
CA VAL A 63 1.44 0.53 4.76
C VAL A 63 1.85 -0.92 5.00
N TRP A 64 0.93 -1.89 4.80
CA TRP A 64 1.23 -3.31 4.93
C TRP A 64 2.29 -3.79 3.93
N GLN A 65 2.19 -3.35 2.67
CA GLN A 65 3.16 -3.71 1.63
C GLN A 65 4.57 -3.25 1.98
N ARG A 66 4.74 -2.00 2.42
CA ARG A 66 6.04 -1.48 2.87
C ARG A 66 6.56 -2.19 4.12
N GLY A 67 5.67 -2.46 5.10
CA GLY A 67 6.05 -3.23 6.29
C GLY A 67 6.54 -4.63 5.93
N ILE A 68 5.82 -5.37 5.07
CA ILE A 68 6.23 -6.69 4.59
C ILE A 68 7.59 -6.62 3.86
N LEU A 69 7.77 -5.62 2.98
CA LEU A 69 9.03 -5.46 2.26
C LEU A 69 10.20 -5.12 3.19
N ALA A 70 9.95 -4.34 4.23
CA ALA A 70 10.97 -4.03 5.23
C ALA A 70 11.30 -5.23 6.12
N ASP A 71 10.29 -5.89 6.68
CA ASP A 71 10.47 -6.95 7.67
C ASP A 71 11.01 -8.25 7.06
N ASP A 72 10.47 -8.65 5.89
CA ASP A 72 10.82 -9.93 5.27
C ASP A 72 11.95 -9.82 4.23
N TYR A 73 12.15 -8.64 3.62
CA TYR A 73 13.10 -8.46 2.51
C TYR A 73 14.15 -7.37 2.76
N GLY A 74 14.15 -6.73 3.94
CA GLY A 74 15.15 -5.74 4.33
C GLY A 74 15.15 -4.47 3.46
N LEU A 75 14.01 -4.14 2.84
CA LEU A 75 13.86 -2.94 2.00
C LEU A 75 13.41 -1.76 2.85
N ASP A 76 14.32 -0.87 3.16
CA ASP A 76 13.96 0.39 3.85
C ASP A 76 13.14 1.29 2.88
N PRO A 77 12.00 1.85 3.30
CA PRO A 77 11.26 2.80 2.49
C PRO A 77 12.08 4.02 2.02
N ARG A 78 13.16 4.37 2.68
CA ARG A 78 14.09 5.44 2.29
C ARG A 78 14.94 5.09 1.08
N ASP A 79 15.10 3.81 0.79
CA ASP A 79 15.88 3.31 -0.34
C ASP A 79 15.09 3.26 -1.65
N VAL A 80 13.85 3.73 -1.65
CA VAL A 80 12.93 3.64 -2.81
C VAL A 80 12.52 5.04 -3.27
N GLU A 81 12.45 5.23 -4.57
CA GLU A 81 11.92 6.46 -5.18
C GLU A 81 10.40 6.36 -5.31
N TRP A 82 9.68 7.00 -4.40
CA TRP A 82 8.23 6.93 -4.36
C TRP A 82 7.55 7.96 -5.25
N PHE A 83 6.40 7.55 -5.85
CA PHE A 83 5.50 8.41 -6.60
C PHE A 83 4.06 8.13 -6.20
N SER A 84 3.22 9.17 -6.03
CA SER A 84 1.81 8.98 -5.65
C SER A 84 0.85 9.50 -6.70
N GLY A 85 -0.29 8.79 -6.88
CA GLY A 85 -1.32 9.21 -7.82
C GLY A 85 -2.40 8.18 -8.07
N GLY A 86 -3.33 8.49 -8.96
CA GLY A 86 -4.39 7.55 -9.32
C GLY A 86 -3.87 6.33 -10.08
N VAL A 87 -4.43 5.15 -9.77
CA VAL A 87 -4.04 3.92 -10.49
C VAL A 87 -4.61 3.95 -11.90
N GLU A 88 -5.92 4.06 -12.05
CA GLU A 88 -6.61 4.08 -13.35
C GLU A 88 -7.20 5.45 -13.70
N GLN A 89 -7.48 6.27 -12.69
CA GLN A 89 -8.04 7.61 -12.89
C GLN A 89 -7.04 8.65 -12.40
N PRO A 90 -6.72 9.67 -13.21
CA PRO A 90 -5.78 10.72 -12.83
C PRO A 90 -6.31 11.60 -11.69
N GLY A 91 -5.44 12.44 -11.13
CA GLY A 91 -5.82 13.47 -10.17
C GLY A 91 -6.06 13.00 -8.73
N ARG A 92 -5.71 11.77 -8.38
CA ARG A 92 -5.79 11.30 -6.99
C ARG A 92 -4.68 11.96 -6.17
N VAL A 93 -5.07 12.48 -5.00
CA VAL A 93 -4.17 13.10 -4.03
C VAL A 93 -4.27 12.41 -2.68
N GLU A 94 -3.28 12.61 -1.82
CA GLU A 94 -3.28 12.13 -0.44
C GLU A 94 -4.48 12.71 0.31
N LYS A 95 -5.34 11.85 0.88
CA LYS A 95 -6.57 12.27 1.57
C LYS A 95 -6.32 12.92 2.92
N GLN A 96 -5.21 12.61 3.55
CA GLN A 96 -4.82 13.16 4.83
C GLN A 96 -3.38 13.64 4.75
N ALA A 97 -3.13 14.84 5.27
CA ALA A 97 -1.76 15.32 5.46
C ALA A 97 -1.05 14.37 6.44
N ILE A 98 0.10 13.88 6.03
CA ILE A 98 0.98 13.01 6.82
C ILE A 98 2.36 13.65 6.91
N SER A 99 3.00 13.50 8.06
CA SER A 99 4.43 13.75 8.18
C SER A 99 5.16 12.50 7.73
N LEU A 100 5.95 12.62 6.70
CA LEU A 100 6.78 11.51 6.24
C LEU A 100 8.03 11.38 7.12
N PRO A 101 8.59 10.18 7.29
CA PRO A 101 9.88 10.00 7.93
C PRO A 101 10.98 10.75 7.18
N ASP A 102 12.03 11.16 7.90
CA ASP A 102 13.19 11.81 7.29
C ASP A 102 13.77 10.91 6.18
N GLY A 103 14.08 11.53 5.04
CA GLY A 103 14.62 10.83 3.88
C GLY A 103 13.57 10.17 2.97
N VAL A 104 12.28 10.22 3.31
CA VAL A 104 11.19 9.73 2.44
C VAL A 104 10.52 10.91 1.75
N VAL A 105 10.52 10.89 0.43
CA VAL A 105 9.84 11.90 -0.41
C VAL A 105 8.87 11.18 -1.34
N VAL A 106 7.63 11.66 -1.44
CA VAL A 106 6.57 11.04 -2.25
C VAL A 106 5.88 12.11 -3.12
N PRO A 107 6.52 12.55 -4.21
CA PRO A 107 5.90 13.51 -5.11
C PRO A 107 4.66 12.92 -5.80
N PRO A 108 3.64 13.74 -6.08
CA PRO A 108 2.54 13.34 -6.93
C PRO A 108 3.01 13.19 -8.38
N ILE A 109 2.42 12.25 -9.11
CA ILE A 109 2.57 12.16 -10.56
C ILE A 109 1.83 13.32 -11.26
N GLY A 110 2.12 13.53 -12.53
CA GLY A 110 1.47 14.57 -13.33
C GLY A 110 -0.07 14.50 -13.29
N PRO A 111 -0.77 15.63 -13.40
CA PRO A 111 -2.22 15.71 -13.19
C PRO A 111 -3.06 14.90 -14.18
N ALA A 112 -2.50 14.56 -15.34
CA ALA A 112 -3.15 13.73 -16.36
C ALA A 112 -2.63 12.27 -16.36
N ALA A 113 -1.58 11.96 -15.59
CA ALA A 113 -0.95 10.65 -15.54
C ALA A 113 -1.72 9.66 -14.64
N THR A 114 -1.55 8.37 -14.93
CA THR A 114 -2.01 7.27 -14.06
C THR A 114 -0.86 6.30 -13.79
N LEU A 115 -0.85 5.73 -12.60
CA LEU A 115 0.19 4.77 -12.22
C LEU A 115 0.14 3.50 -13.10
N SER A 116 -1.05 3.10 -13.55
CA SER A 116 -1.25 1.95 -14.44
C SER A 116 -0.59 2.18 -15.81
N GLN A 117 -0.74 3.38 -16.38
CA GLN A 117 -0.07 3.72 -17.63
C GLN A 117 1.44 3.85 -17.44
N MET A 118 1.88 4.52 -16.37
CA MET A 118 3.31 4.74 -16.12
C MET A 118 4.10 3.43 -15.93
N ILE A 119 3.52 2.40 -15.28
CA ILE A 119 4.20 1.10 -15.18
C ILE A 119 4.24 0.37 -16.52
N ALA A 120 3.19 0.52 -17.35
CA ALA A 120 3.15 -0.04 -18.69
C ALA A 120 4.21 0.61 -19.61
N ASP A 121 4.39 1.92 -19.51
CA ASP A 121 5.36 2.67 -20.33
C ASP A 121 6.81 2.57 -19.79
N GLY A 122 7.01 1.95 -18.62
CA GLY A 122 8.33 1.82 -18.00
C GLY A 122 8.81 3.10 -17.32
N GLU A 123 7.92 4.06 -17.08
CA GLU A 123 8.21 5.24 -16.27
C GLU A 123 8.25 4.91 -14.77
N LEU A 124 7.55 3.83 -14.37
CA LEU A 124 7.67 3.20 -13.06
C LEU A 124 8.21 1.79 -13.21
N ASP A 125 9.07 1.39 -12.28
CA ASP A 125 9.65 0.05 -12.22
C ASP A 125 8.73 -0.92 -11.45
N ALA A 126 7.95 -0.41 -10.48
CA ALA A 126 6.99 -1.19 -9.72
C ALA A 126 5.77 -0.36 -9.27
N LEU A 127 4.72 -1.06 -8.83
CA LEU A 127 3.46 -0.49 -8.36
C LEU A 127 2.94 -1.27 -7.16
N LEU A 128 2.79 -0.59 -6.02
CA LEU A 128 2.16 -1.12 -4.83
C LEU A 128 0.73 -0.57 -4.74
N THR A 129 -0.27 -1.44 -4.86
CA THR A 129 -1.67 -1.00 -4.97
C THR A 129 -2.60 -1.88 -4.13
N ALA A 130 -3.86 -1.46 -4.00
CA ALA A 130 -4.90 -2.24 -3.32
C ALA A 130 -5.66 -3.17 -4.27
N HIS A 131 -5.60 -2.91 -5.58
CA HIS A 131 -6.31 -3.62 -6.63
C HIS A 131 -5.34 -4.05 -7.74
N VAL A 132 -5.75 -4.97 -8.59
CA VAL A 132 -4.99 -5.35 -9.78
C VAL A 132 -5.12 -4.21 -10.80
N PRO A 133 -4.02 -3.62 -11.30
CA PRO A 133 -4.09 -2.55 -12.30
C PRO A 133 -4.49 -3.11 -13.66
N GLU A 134 -5.15 -2.29 -14.50
CA GLU A 134 -5.51 -2.67 -15.87
C GLU A 134 -4.28 -3.04 -16.71
N ALA A 135 -3.15 -2.36 -16.48
CA ALA A 135 -1.89 -2.65 -17.16
C ALA A 135 -1.46 -4.12 -17.00
N PHE A 136 -1.76 -4.77 -15.88
CA PHE A 136 -1.46 -6.20 -15.65
C PHE A 136 -2.20 -7.13 -16.64
N TYR A 137 -3.40 -6.75 -17.08
CA TYR A 137 -4.19 -7.55 -18.03
C TYR A 137 -3.89 -7.22 -19.47
N ARG A 138 -3.29 -6.06 -19.75
CA ARG A 138 -3.06 -5.55 -21.10
C ARG A 138 -1.63 -5.70 -21.59
N HIS A 139 -0.67 -5.89 -20.67
CA HIS A 139 0.76 -5.86 -20.99
C HIS A 139 1.49 -7.03 -20.31
N ASP A 140 2.04 -7.95 -21.10
CA ASP A 140 2.75 -9.16 -20.64
C ASP A 140 3.99 -8.86 -19.77
N HIS A 141 4.57 -7.68 -19.93
CA HIS A 141 5.71 -7.24 -19.12
C HIS A 141 5.31 -6.62 -17.77
N VAL A 142 4.03 -6.35 -17.52
CA VAL A 142 3.55 -5.97 -16.19
C VAL A 142 3.17 -7.24 -15.42
N ARG A 143 3.96 -7.60 -14.43
CA ARG A 143 3.85 -8.87 -13.71
C ARG A 143 3.72 -8.65 -12.20
N ARG A 144 3.27 -9.69 -11.50
CA ARG A 144 3.34 -9.67 -10.03
C ARG A 144 4.79 -9.77 -9.57
N LEU A 145 5.15 -8.99 -8.56
CA LEU A 145 6.43 -9.10 -7.86
C LEU A 145 6.59 -10.48 -7.19
N PHE A 146 5.47 -11.08 -6.79
CA PHE A 146 5.39 -12.44 -6.24
C PHE A 146 4.57 -13.33 -7.18
N PRO A 147 5.18 -14.02 -8.14
CA PRO A 147 4.44 -14.86 -9.09
C PRO A 147 3.60 -15.94 -8.41
N ASP A 148 4.18 -16.65 -7.45
CA ASP A 148 3.45 -17.60 -6.58
C ASP A 148 3.07 -16.94 -5.24
N TYR A 149 2.32 -15.83 -5.33
CA TYR A 149 1.89 -15.11 -4.13
C TYR A 149 1.11 -15.97 -3.15
N LYS A 150 0.40 -17.03 -3.63
CA LYS A 150 -0.38 -17.91 -2.74
C LYS A 150 0.51 -18.71 -1.80
N ALA A 151 1.64 -19.23 -2.29
CA ALA A 151 2.61 -19.92 -1.46
C ALA A 151 3.27 -18.96 -0.48
N VAL A 152 3.67 -17.77 -0.96
CA VAL A 152 4.28 -16.71 -0.14
C VAL A 152 3.35 -16.25 0.97
N GLU A 153 2.07 -16.00 0.69
CA GLU A 153 1.07 -15.57 1.68
C GLU A 153 0.76 -16.65 2.72
N LYS A 154 0.74 -17.93 2.32
CA LYS A 154 0.61 -19.05 3.26
C LYS A 154 1.81 -19.17 4.18
N ASP A 155 3.02 -18.99 3.65
CA ASP A 155 4.25 -19.02 4.43
C ASP A 155 4.31 -17.83 5.39
N TYR A 156 4.02 -16.63 4.91
CA TYR A 156 3.91 -15.42 5.75
C TYR A 156 2.98 -15.67 6.95
N PHE A 157 1.78 -16.23 6.70
CA PHE A 157 0.85 -16.52 7.79
C PHE A 157 1.37 -17.60 8.75
N ARG A 158 2.03 -18.65 8.26
CA ARG A 158 2.61 -19.69 9.12
C ARG A 158 3.69 -19.13 10.05
N ARG A 159 4.55 -18.23 9.55
CA ARG A 159 5.64 -17.62 10.31
C ARG A 159 5.16 -16.57 11.30
N THR A 160 4.21 -15.76 10.89
CA THR A 160 3.83 -14.55 11.65
C THR A 160 2.52 -14.69 12.41
N GLY A 161 1.62 -15.56 12.01
CA GLY A 161 0.23 -15.61 12.48
C GLY A 161 -0.61 -14.42 12.04
N ILE A 162 -0.07 -13.52 11.20
CA ILE A 162 -0.72 -12.26 10.82
C ILE A 162 -1.55 -12.44 9.55
N LEU A 163 -2.86 -12.17 9.66
CA LEU A 163 -3.73 -11.89 8.51
C LEU A 163 -4.01 -10.38 8.49
N PRO A 164 -3.42 -9.63 7.56
CA PRO A 164 -3.43 -8.17 7.59
C PRO A 164 -4.83 -7.55 7.65
N ILE A 165 -5.08 -6.72 8.66
CA ILE A 165 -6.35 -6.01 8.83
C ILE A 165 -6.36 -4.80 7.89
N MET A 166 -7.41 -4.70 7.06
CA MET A 166 -7.62 -3.56 6.16
C MET A 166 -8.58 -2.54 6.74
N HIS A 167 -9.69 -3.02 7.29
CA HIS A 167 -10.75 -2.19 7.84
C HIS A 167 -11.17 -2.69 9.22
N LEU A 168 -11.64 -1.76 10.03
CA LEU A 168 -12.20 -2.02 11.34
C LEU A 168 -13.49 -1.23 11.54
N VAL A 169 -14.33 -1.71 12.43
CA VAL A 169 -15.54 -1.00 12.85
C VAL A 169 -15.18 -0.01 13.95
N VAL A 170 -15.72 1.20 13.86
CA VAL A 170 -15.55 2.24 14.87
C VAL A 170 -16.90 2.73 15.36
N ILE A 171 -16.99 3.06 16.63
CA ILE A 171 -18.19 3.59 17.30
C ILE A 171 -17.86 5.00 17.80
N ARG A 172 -18.82 5.90 17.76
CA ARG A 172 -18.65 7.24 18.33
C ARG A 172 -18.53 7.15 19.86
N LYS A 173 -17.56 7.83 20.46
CA LYS A 173 -17.34 7.89 21.91
C LYS A 173 -18.62 8.28 22.66
N GLY A 174 -19.30 9.33 22.22
CA GLY A 174 -20.55 9.78 22.85
C GLY A 174 -21.71 8.78 22.75
N LEU A 175 -21.66 7.76 21.88
CA LEU A 175 -22.61 6.65 21.92
C LEU A 175 -22.26 5.67 23.04
N LEU A 176 -20.99 5.30 23.16
CA LEU A 176 -20.51 4.41 24.23
C LEU A 176 -20.70 4.98 25.63
N GLU A 177 -20.67 6.32 25.77
CA GLU A 177 -20.93 7.01 27.04
C GLU A 177 -22.40 6.92 27.45
N ARG A 178 -23.32 6.85 26.49
CA ARG A 178 -24.77 6.78 26.73
C ARG A 178 -25.30 5.35 26.82
N GLU A 179 -24.67 4.45 26.08
CA GLU A 179 -25.07 3.04 25.93
C GLU A 179 -23.79 2.16 26.12
N PRO A 180 -23.31 1.98 27.37
CA PRO A 180 -22.08 1.28 27.69
C PRO A 180 -22.11 -0.24 27.43
#